data_d3d66678ec5f18133a2791d542478607
#
_entry.id   d3d66678ec5f18133a2791d542478607
#
_cell.length_a   1.000
_cell.length_b   1.000
_cell.length_c   1.000
_cell.angle_alpha   90.00
_cell.angle_beta   90.00
_cell.angle_gamma   90.00
#
_symmetry.space_group_name_H-M   'P 1'
#
loop_
_entity.id
_entity.type
_entity.pdbx_description
1 polymer ?
#
loop_
_entity_poly.entity_id
_entity_poly.type
_entity_poly.pdbx_seq_one_letter_code
_entity_poly.pdbx_strand_id
1 'polypeptide(L)'
;MMIKKELELYVHIPFCVRKCAYCDFLSAPADMQERTLYVDALTKEIWAEKEEYRNYKVSTIFLGGGTPSVLGEDEIAEIFRALYESFDISDSAEITMEVNPGTVTEGKAAVWKKCGVNRLSIGLQSVNDDELRMLGRIHTYREFLNTWETVRTAGFRNVNIDLISAIPGQTLESWCRTLRTAAELEPEHISAYSLIIEEGTPFYEQYGEEAGCNFETENDKAREADGGQTVLPPLPDEDTEREIYKATEEILAGYGYHRYEISNYAKDGYECRHNLGYWERKEYLGLGLGASSLIDECRFHNTEDMKKYLEFFEKSTSDPAGLSNSTDCLSGIREEVESLSREDQMEEFMFLGLRKTEGISMNEFCKEIGRASCRERV
;
A
#
# COMPACT_ATOMS: atom_id res chain seq x y z
N MET A 1 -35.78 0.69 2.81
CA MET A 1 -34.48 0.33 2.21
C MET A 1 -33.62 -0.28 3.31
N MET A 2 -33.16 -1.49 3.17
CA MET A 2 -32.16 -2.03 4.10
C MET A 2 -30.88 -1.22 3.96
N ILE A 3 -30.28 -0.82 5.06
CA ILE A 3 -28.97 -0.15 5.06
C ILE A 3 -27.95 -1.23 4.64
N LYS A 4 -27.24 -1.01 3.53
CA LYS A 4 -26.17 -1.90 3.09
C LYS A 4 -24.99 -1.78 4.06
N LYS A 5 -24.26 -2.88 4.27
CA LYS A 5 -22.97 -2.86 4.97
C LYS A 5 -21.95 -2.06 4.17
N GLU A 6 -21.05 -1.38 4.85
CA GLU A 6 -19.89 -0.71 4.21
C GLU A 6 -18.82 -1.75 3.86
N LEU A 7 -18.13 -1.56 2.73
CA LEU A 7 -17.05 -2.41 2.26
C LEU A 7 -15.93 -1.55 1.69
N GLU A 8 -14.70 -1.94 1.93
CA GLU A 8 -13.52 -1.41 1.29
C GLU A 8 -12.96 -2.43 0.29
N LEU A 9 -12.50 -1.99 -0.87
CA LEU A 9 -11.87 -2.88 -1.85
C LEU A 9 -10.37 -2.56 -1.98
N TYR A 10 -9.53 -3.56 -1.79
CA TYR A 10 -8.12 -3.51 -2.14
C TYR A 10 -7.88 -4.32 -3.41
N VAL A 11 -7.26 -3.71 -4.42
CA VAL A 11 -6.94 -4.38 -5.69
C VAL A 11 -5.43 -4.46 -5.83
N HIS A 12 -4.89 -5.66 -5.76
CA HIS A 12 -3.45 -5.90 -5.86
C HIS A 12 -2.98 -5.97 -7.31
N ILE A 13 -1.98 -5.19 -7.65
CA ILE A 13 -1.30 -5.23 -8.96
C ILE A 13 0.16 -5.63 -8.72
N PRO A 14 0.54 -6.90 -8.97
CA PRO A 14 1.84 -7.44 -8.57
C PRO A 14 2.99 -7.08 -9.54
N PHE A 15 2.91 -5.94 -10.21
CA PHE A 15 3.88 -5.60 -11.24
C PHE A 15 4.67 -4.34 -10.92
N CYS A 16 5.98 -4.40 -11.15
CA CYS A 16 6.89 -3.28 -11.09
C CYS A 16 7.77 -3.26 -12.34
N VAL A 17 8.29 -2.10 -12.71
CA VAL A 17 9.35 -2.02 -13.73
C VAL A 17 10.63 -2.71 -13.21
N ARG A 18 10.93 -2.49 -11.91
CA ARG A 18 12.02 -3.13 -11.17
C ARG A 18 11.69 -3.14 -9.69
N LYS A 19 12.01 -4.23 -8.97
CA LYS A 19 11.87 -4.33 -7.52
C LYS A 19 12.97 -3.51 -6.83
N CYS A 20 12.59 -2.69 -5.86
CA CYS A 20 13.50 -1.85 -5.07
C CYS A 20 14.26 -2.70 -4.03
N ALA A 21 15.40 -2.21 -3.54
CA ALA A 21 16.26 -2.97 -2.63
C ALA A 21 15.66 -3.22 -1.24
N TYR A 22 14.69 -2.41 -0.84
CA TYR A 22 14.01 -2.48 0.46
C TYR A 22 12.63 -3.15 0.41
N CYS A 23 12.11 -3.42 -0.79
CA CYS A 23 10.69 -3.75 -0.95
C CYS A 23 10.43 -5.25 -0.77
N ASP A 24 9.58 -5.61 0.19
CA ASP A 24 9.09 -6.96 0.44
C ASP A 24 7.74 -7.27 -0.24
N PHE A 25 7.06 -6.25 -0.76
CA PHE A 25 5.76 -6.45 -1.40
C PHE A 25 5.80 -7.51 -2.49
N LEU A 26 4.71 -8.26 -2.57
CA LEU A 26 4.51 -9.29 -3.58
C LEU A 26 4.44 -8.65 -4.98
N SER A 27 5.59 -8.49 -5.61
CA SER A 27 5.70 -7.83 -6.91
C SER A 27 6.93 -8.29 -7.68
N ALA A 28 6.80 -8.30 -9.01
CA ALA A 28 7.87 -8.66 -9.94
C ALA A 28 7.78 -7.85 -11.25
N PRO A 29 8.88 -7.72 -11.99
CA PRO A 29 8.81 -7.29 -13.38
C PRO A 29 7.97 -8.27 -14.21
N ALA A 30 7.17 -7.75 -15.13
CA ALA A 30 6.37 -8.57 -16.05
C ALA A 30 6.33 -7.93 -17.45
N ASP A 31 6.26 -8.77 -18.45
CA ASP A 31 6.01 -8.34 -19.83
C ASP A 31 4.51 -8.00 -20.05
N MET A 32 4.21 -7.53 -21.25
CA MET A 32 2.83 -7.15 -21.60
C MET A 32 1.89 -8.36 -21.62
N GLN A 33 2.36 -9.52 -22.03
CA GLN A 33 1.54 -10.75 -22.11
C GLN A 33 1.17 -11.23 -20.70
N GLU A 34 2.13 -11.28 -19.78
CA GLU A 34 1.91 -11.65 -18.38
C GLU A 34 0.92 -10.71 -17.70
N ARG A 35 1.05 -9.39 -17.94
CA ARG A 35 0.09 -8.40 -17.40
C ARG A 35 -1.32 -8.61 -17.93
N THR A 36 -1.47 -8.85 -19.25
CA THR A 36 -2.77 -9.10 -19.87
C THR A 36 -3.43 -10.36 -19.30
N LEU A 37 -2.68 -11.45 -19.13
CA LEU A 37 -3.18 -12.70 -18.54
C LEU A 37 -3.64 -12.47 -17.08
N TYR A 38 -2.88 -11.70 -16.33
CA TYR A 38 -3.24 -11.37 -14.95
C TYR A 38 -4.50 -10.52 -14.89
N VAL A 39 -4.62 -9.48 -15.70
CA VAL A 39 -5.81 -8.61 -15.74
C VAL A 39 -7.06 -9.40 -16.14
N ASP A 40 -6.96 -10.34 -17.08
CA ASP A 40 -8.05 -11.26 -17.43
C ASP A 40 -8.46 -12.14 -16.22
N ALA A 41 -7.50 -12.69 -15.50
CA ALA A 41 -7.78 -13.48 -14.29
C ALA A 41 -8.42 -12.62 -13.17
N LEU A 42 -7.85 -11.43 -12.89
CA LEU A 42 -8.37 -10.49 -11.90
C LEU A 42 -9.80 -10.02 -12.22
N THR A 43 -10.12 -9.75 -13.48
CA THR A 43 -11.48 -9.36 -13.86
C THR A 43 -12.48 -10.51 -13.68
N LYS A 44 -12.07 -11.74 -13.91
CA LYS A 44 -12.90 -12.92 -13.62
C LYS A 44 -13.14 -13.10 -12.13
N GLU A 45 -12.12 -12.87 -11.28
CA GLU A 45 -12.28 -12.85 -9.83
C GLU A 45 -13.30 -11.79 -9.41
N ILE A 46 -13.14 -10.56 -9.89
CA ILE A 46 -14.07 -9.44 -9.58
C ILE A 46 -15.51 -9.81 -9.94
N TRP A 47 -15.76 -10.44 -11.08
CA TRP A 47 -17.10 -10.88 -11.47
C TRP A 47 -17.63 -12.03 -10.62
N ALA A 48 -16.75 -12.93 -10.17
CA ALA A 48 -17.15 -14.05 -9.32
C ALA A 48 -17.65 -13.58 -7.93
N GLU A 49 -17.12 -12.49 -7.41
CA GLU A 49 -17.51 -11.91 -6.11
C GLU A 49 -18.85 -11.15 -6.13
N LYS A 50 -19.40 -10.85 -7.29
CA LYS A 50 -20.57 -10.00 -7.48
C LYS A 50 -21.79 -10.35 -6.61
N GLU A 51 -22.16 -11.62 -6.58
CA GLU A 51 -23.38 -12.04 -5.89
C GLU A 51 -23.22 -12.08 -4.38
N GLU A 52 -22.02 -12.42 -3.89
CA GLU A 52 -21.71 -12.46 -2.47
C GLU A 52 -21.78 -11.08 -1.83
N TYR A 53 -21.22 -10.06 -2.52
CA TYR A 53 -21.14 -8.70 -1.99
C TYR A 53 -22.27 -7.75 -2.47
N ARG A 54 -23.34 -8.27 -3.07
CA ARG A 54 -24.48 -7.45 -3.57
C ARG A 54 -25.17 -6.59 -2.51
N ASN A 55 -25.06 -7.00 -1.24
CA ASN A 55 -25.66 -6.31 -0.09
C ASN A 55 -24.70 -5.30 0.57
N TYR A 56 -23.53 -5.11 -0.01
CA TYR A 56 -22.55 -4.14 0.44
C TYR A 56 -22.58 -2.85 -0.38
N LYS A 57 -22.08 -1.76 0.22
CA LYS A 57 -21.82 -0.48 -0.43
C LYS A 57 -20.35 -0.18 -0.33
N VAL A 58 -19.66 -0.07 -1.46
CA VAL A 58 -18.23 0.20 -1.48
C VAL A 58 -17.97 1.67 -1.17
N SER A 59 -17.20 1.93 -0.12
CA SER A 59 -16.83 3.28 0.34
C SER A 59 -15.44 3.71 -0.13
N THR A 60 -14.53 2.75 -0.32
CA THR A 60 -13.19 3.02 -0.82
C THR A 60 -12.73 1.92 -1.78
N ILE A 61 -11.88 2.29 -2.74
CA ILE A 61 -11.13 1.38 -3.60
C ILE A 61 -9.68 1.82 -3.58
N PHE A 62 -8.77 0.90 -3.31
CA PHE A 62 -7.33 1.15 -3.31
C PHE A 62 -6.62 0.18 -4.27
N LEU A 63 -6.07 0.71 -5.36
CA LEU A 63 -5.21 -0.06 -6.26
C LEU A 63 -3.76 0.12 -5.80
N GLY A 64 -3.14 -0.96 -5.36
CA GLY A 64 -1.80 -0.94 -4.78
C GLY A 64 -0.99 -2.21 -5.04
N GLY A 65 0.05 -2.40 -4.25
CA GLY A 65 0.92 -3.58 -4.23
C GLY A 65 2.27 -3.35 -4.87
N GLY A 66 2.43 -3.69 -6.14
CA GLY A 66 3.64 -3.33 -6.90
C GLY A 66 3.57 -1.89 -7.38
N THR A 67 3.08 -1.70 -8.60
CA THR A 67 2.97 -0.37 -9.22
C THR A 67 1.79 -0.37 -10.20
N PRO A 68 0.58 -0.09 -9.77
CA PRO A 68 -0.59 -0.07 -10.67
C PRO A 68 -0.43 0.80 -11.90
N SER A 69 0.33 1.88 -11.79
CA SER A 69 0.59 2.81 -12.91
C SER A 69 1.47 2.24 -14.03
N VAL A 70 2.02 1.01 -13.92
CA VAL A 70 2.69 0.33 -15.04
C VAL A 70 1.69 -0.23 -16.06
N LEU A 71 0.46 -0.51 -15.61
CA LEU A 71 -0.61 -0.99 -16.49
C LEU A 71 -0.93 0.02 -17.60
N GLY A 72 -1.38 -0.51 -18.73
CA GLY A 72 -1.86 0.27 -19.86
C GLY A 72 -3.24 0.90 -19.62
N GLU A 73 -3.63 1.79 -20.52
CA GLU A 73 -4.92 2.47 -20.45
C GLU A 73 -6.10 1.49 -20.53
N ASP A 74 -6.02 0.53 -21.43
CA ASP A 74 -7.06 -0.48 -21.63
C ASP A 74 -7.15 -1.45 -20.44
N GLU A 75 -6.01 -1.86 -19.88
CA GLU A 75 -5.93 -2.76 -18.71
C GLU A 75 -6.61 -2.12 -17.48
N ILE A 76 -6.32 -0.85 -17.21
CA ILE A 76 -6.97 -0.10 -16.11
C ILE A 76 -8.47 0.08 -16.39
N ALA A 77 -8.85 0.44 -17.60
CA ALA A 77 -10.26 0.61 -17.96
C ALA A 77 -11.06 -0.69 -17.80
N GLU A 78 -10.45 -1.84 -18.10
CA GLU A 78 -11.07 -3.15 -17.96
C GLU A 78 -11.28 -3.53 -16.49
N ILE A 79 -10.28 -3.33 -15.64
CA ILE A 79 -10.41 -3.55 -14.18
C ILE A 79 -11.56 -2.70 -13.62
N PHE A 80 -11.59 -1.39 -13.93
CA PHE A 80 -12.66 -0.52 -13.44
C PHE A 80 -14.03 -0.88 -14.00
N ARG A 81 -14.13 -1.32 -15.26
CA ARG A 81 -15.37 -1.83 -15.82
C ARG A 81 -15.90 -3.01 -15.00
N ALA A 82 -15.03 -4.00 -14.71
CA ALA A 82 -15.40 -5.16 -13.90
C ALA A 82 -15.85 -4.75 -12.48
N LEU A 83 -15.14 -3.81 -11.83
CA LEU A 83 -15.52 -3.30 -10.51
C LEU A 83 -16.90 -2.63 -10.51
N TYR A 84 -17.18 -1.75 -11.47
CA TYR A 84 -18.48 -1.07 -11.58
C TYR A 84 -19.65 -2.01 -11.97
N GLU A 85 -19.37 -3.08 -12.71
CA GLU A 85 -20.36 -4.10 -13.06
C GLU A 85 -20.67 -5.05 -11.88
N SER A 86 -19.74 -5.19 -10.93
CA SER A 86 -19.85 -6.18 -9.85
C SER A 86 -20.26 -5.58 -8.51
N PHE A 87 -19.85 -4.36 -8.19
CA PHE A 87 -20.06 -3.75 -6.87
C PHE A 87 -20.92 -2.48 -6.93
N ASP A 88 -21.70 -2.24 -5.87
CA ASP A 88 -22.40 -0.99 -5.64
C ASP A 88 -21.45 0.05 -5.04
N ILE A 89 -20.73 0.76 -5.91
CA ILE A 89 -19.74 1.76 -5.52
C ILE A 89 -20.43 3.07 -5.17
N SER A 90 -20.06 3.67 -4.03
CA SER A 90 -20.61 4.95 -3.60
C SER A 90 -20.19 6.09 -4.53
N ASP A 91 -21.11 7.01 -4.83
CA ASP A 91 -20.78 8.23 -5.58
C ASP A 91 -19.70 9.07 -4.88
N SER A 92 -19.54 8.92 -3.56
CA SER A 92 -18.53 9.57 -2.73
C SER A 92 -17.36 8.66 -2.37
N ALA A 93 -17.18 7.53 -3.07
CA ALA A 93 -16.08 6.62 -2.80
C ALA A 93 -14.71 7.30 -2.98
N GLU A 94 -13.79 7.03 -2.06
CA GLU A 94 -12.38 7.34 -2.28
C GLU A 94 -11.79 6.25 -3.18
N ILE A 95 -11.26 6.65 -4.32
CA ILE A 95 -10.63 5.72 -5.27
C ILE A 95 -9.17 6.13 -5.43
N THR A 96 -8.30 5.39 -4.74
CA THR A 96 -6.86 5.63 -4.71
C THR A 96 -6.13 4.72 -5.69
N MET A 97 -5.08 5.24 -6.30
CA MET A 97 -4.14 4.46 -7.09
C MET A 97 -2.69 4.85 -6.78
N GLU A 98 -1.85 3.84 -6.57
CA GLU A 98 -0.41 4.02 -6.41
C GLU A 98 0.28 4.26 -7.75
N VAL A 99 1.24 5.18 -7.72
CA VAL A 99 1.92 5.70 -8.90
C VAL A 99 3.42 5.78 -8.66
N ASN A 100 4.21 5.23 -9.57
CA ASN A 100 5.65 5.48 -9.59
C ASN A 100 6.03 6.55 -10.62
N PRO A 101 6.94 7.46 -10.28
CA PRO A 101 7.48 8.43 -11.23
C PRO A 101 8.01 7.77 -12.50
N GLY A 102 7.80 8.41 -13.64
CA GLY A 102 8.21 7.91 -14.95
C GLY A 102 7.24 6.92 -15.60
N THR A 103 6.17 6.46 -14.90
CA THR A 103 5.16 5.56 -15.47
C THR A 103 3.89 6.28 -15.95
N VAL A 104 3.78 7.58 -15.72
CA VAL A 104 2.60 8.39 -16.00
C VAL A 104 2.72 9.08 -17.34
N THR A 105 1.65 9.01 -18.13
CA THR A 105 1.44 9.82 -19.34
C THR A 105 0.14 10.62 -19.21
N GLU A 106 -0.04 11.66 -20.01
CA GLU A 106 -1.30 12.44 -20.06
C GLU A 106 -2.49 11.54 -20.39
N GLY A 107 -2.32 10.58 -21.34
CA GLY A 107 -3.34 9.61 -21.71
C GLY A 107 -3.76 8.74 -20.52
N LYS A 108 -2.79 8.14 -19.82
CA LYS A 108 -3.07 7.36 -18.62
C LYS A 108 -3.80 8.16 -17.55
N ALA A 109 -3.31 9.37 -17.24
CA ALA A 109 -3.95 10.24 -16.25
C ALA A 109 -5.39 10.59 -16.62
N ALA A 110 -5.68 10.83 -17.90
CA ALA A 110 -7.02 11.07 -18.40
C ALA A 110 -7.94 9.83 -18.24
N VAL A 111 -7.43 8.64 -18.53
CA VAL A 111 -8.17 7.38 -18.32
C VAL A 111 -8.47 7.15 -16.84
N TRP A 112 -7.49 7.33 -15.95
CA TRP A 112 -7.70 7.17 -14.50
C TRP A 112 -8.80 8.09 -13.97
N LYS A 113 -8.79 9.37 -14.41
CA LYS A 113 -9.88 10.32 -14.08
C LYS A 113 -11.23 9.85 -14.60
N LYS A 114 -11.30 9.34 -15.83
CA LYS A 114 -12.52 8.81 -16.42
C LYS A 114 -13.04 7.57 -15.69
N CYS A 115 -12.13 6.74 -15.19
CA CYS A 115 -12.44 5.58 -14.35
C CYS A 115 -12.86 5.96 -12.92
N GLY A 116 -12.84 7.23 -12.55
CA GLY A 116 -13.26 7.69 -11.23
C GLY A 116 -12.15 7.78 -10.19
N VAL A 117 -10.88 7.48 -10.55
CA VAL A 117 -9.75 7.68 -9.63
C VAL A 117 -9.72 9.14 -9.19
N ASN A 118 -9.79 9.36 -7.88
CA ASN A 118 -9.88 10.71 -7.29
C ASN A 118 -8.75 11.02 -6.30
N ARG A 119 -7.95 10.00 -5.91
CA ARG A 119 -6.75 10.12 -5.09
C ARG A 119 -5.58 9.38 -5.75
N LEU A 120 -4.38 9.98 -5.71
CA LEU A 120 -3.14 9.33 -6.16
C LEU A 120 -2.13 9.29 -5.01
N SER A 121 -1.33 8.20 -4.92
CA SER A 121 -0.18 8.07 -4.05
C SER A 121 1.07 7.95 -4.90
N ILE A 122 1.97 8.93 -4.82
CA ILE A 122 3.16 8.99 -5.68
C ILE A 122 4.42 8.70 -4.87
N GLY A 123 5.09 7.62 -5.20
CA GLY A 123 6.31 7.16 -4.53
C GLY A 123 7.54 8.00 -4.89
N LEU A 124 7.72 9.17 -4.26
CA LEU A 124 8.93 10.00 -4.38
C LEU A 124 10.10 9.39 -3.62
N GLN A 125 9.89 9.02 -2.39
CA GLN A 125 10.80 8.47 -1.38
C GLN A 125 11.85 9.47 -0.88
N SER A 126 12.56 10.18 -1.72
CA SER A 126 13.51 11.25 -1.39
C SER A 126 13.64 12.26 -2.53
N VAL A 127 14.03 13.50 -2.21
CA VAL A 127 14.42 14.51 -3.20
C VAL A 127 15.92 14.42 -3.56
N ASN A 128 16.67 13.56 -2.88
CA ASN A 128 18.08 13.34 -3.12
C ASN A 128 18.28 12.11 -4.02
N ASP A 129 18.83 12.34 -5.21
CA ASP A 129 19.06 11.27 -6.19
C ASP A 129 20.07 10.20 -5.70
N ASP A 130 20.96 10.51 -4.75
CA ASP A 130 21.86 9.52 -4.14
C ASP A 130 21.07 8.58 -3.21
N GLU A 131 20.15 9.13 -2.40
CA GLU A 131 19.24 8.34 -1.56
C GLU A 131 18.30 7.48 -2.42
N LEU A 132 17.78 8.03 -3.53
CA LEU A 132 16.99 7.25 -4.48
C LEU A 132 17.76 6.06 -5.06
N ARG A 133 19.01 6.29 -5.45
CA ARG A 133 19.91 5.21 -5.94
C ARG A 133 20.19 4.17 -4.87
N MET A 134 20.40 4.59 -3.62
CA MET A 134 20.58 3.68 -2.48
C MET A 134 19.37 2.77 -2.31
N LEU A 135 18.16 3.31 -2.36
CA LEU A 135 16.91 2.56 -2.31
C LEU A 135 16.67 1.64 -3.52
N GLY A 136 17.52 1.71 -4.56
CA GLY A 136 17.34 0.98 -5.80
C GLY A 136 16.23 1.56 -6.70
N ARG A 137 15.82 2.82 -6.48
CA ARG A 137 14.84 3.50 -7.33
C ARG A 137 15.42 3.78 -8.72
N ILE A 138 14.56 3.70 -9.74
CA ILE A 138 14.96 3.93 -11.14
C ILE A 138 14.72 5.36 -11.59
N HIS A 139 13.91 6.11 -10.84
CA HIS A 139 13.59 7.50 -11.14
C HIS A 139 14.51 8.46 -10.39
N THR A 140 14.58 9.67 -10.90
CA THR A 140 15.22 10.84 -10.29
C THR A 140 14.18 11.80 -9.73
N TYR A 141 14.59 12.73 -8.88
CA TYR A 141 13.71 13.82 -8.42
C TYR A 141 13.11 14.63 -9.57
N ARG A 142 13.87 14.83 -10.66
CA ARG A 142 13.37 15.52 -11.86
C ARG A 142 12.22 14.75 -12.55
N GLU A 143 12.32 13.44 -12.64
CA GLU A 143 11.25 12.61 -13.23
C GLU A 143 10.01 12.57 -12.34
N PHE A 144 10.19 12.65 -11.03
CA PHE A 144 9.08 12.88 -10.12
C PHE A 144 8.40 14.22 -10.38
N LEU A 145 9.14 15.33 -10.54
CA LEU A 145 8.54 16.64 -10.85
C LEU A 145 7.75 16.62 -12.15
N ASN A 146 8.24 15.95 -13.19
CA ASN A 146 7.48 15.79 -14.44
C ASN A 146 6.17 15.02 -14.21
N THR A 147 6.22 13.96 -13.41
CA THR A 147 5.03 13.19 -13.02
C THR A 147 4.05 14.05 -12.23
N TRP A 148 4.55 14.81 -11.25
CA TRP A 148 3.77 15.74 -10.45
C TRP A 148 3.02 16.77 -11.32
N GLU A 149 3.72 17.42 -12.24
CA GLU A 149 3.13 18.37 -13.17
C GLU A 149 2.04 17.71 -14.04
N THR A 150 2.30 16.53 -14.56
CA THR A 150 1.35 15.77 -15.38
C THR A 150 0.06 15.47 -14.62
N VAL A 151 0.14 14.95 -13.39
CA VAL A 151 -1.06 14.62 -12.61
C VAL A 151 -1.82 15.87 -12.15
N ARG A 152 -1.11 16.95 -11.79
CA ARG A 152 -1.74 18.22 -11.42
C ARG A 152 -2.44 18.88 -12.64
N THR A 153 -1.83 18.81 -13.81
CA THR A 153 -2.42 19.30 -15.08
C THR A 153 -3.65 18.48 -15.47
N ALA A 154 -3.63 17.16 -15.26
CA ALA A 154 -4.78 16.29 -15.44
C ALA A 154 -5.93 16.55 -14.42
N GLY A 155 -5.72 17.43 -13.45
CA GLY A 155 -6.75 17.89 -12.51
C GLY A 155 -6.90 17.03 -11.26
N PHE A 156 -5.89 16.21 -10.88
CA PHE A 156 -5.87 15.58 -9.58
C PHE A 156 -5.63 16.63 -8.48
N ARG A 157 -6.48 16.62 -7.43
CA ARG A 157 -6.46 17.56 -6.30
C ARG A 157 -6.40 16.86 -4.94
N ASN A 158 -6.31 15.55 -4.91
CA ASN A 158 -6.02 14.73 -3.74
C ASN A 158 -4.82 13.86 -4.11
N VAL A 159 -3.63 14.32 -3.77
CA VAL A 159 -2.37 13.65 -4.14
C VAL A 159 -1.53 13.51 -2.89
N ASN A 160 -1.15 12.26 -2.62
CA ASN A 160 -0.17 11.91 -1.61
C ASN A 160 1.23 11.83 -2.21
N ILE A 161 2.24 12.21 -1.43
CA ILE A 161 3.66 11.95 -1.69
C ILE A 161 4.17 10.99 -0.63
N ASP A 162 4.68 9.83 -1.06
CA ASP A 162 5.34 8.88 -0.17
C ASP A 162 6.81 9.22 -0.02
N LEU A 163 7.29 9.28 1.22
CA LEU A 163 8.67 9.56 1.60
C LEU A 163 9.18 8.44 2.54
N ILE A 164 10.47 8.12 2.41
CA ILE A 164 11.15 7.17 3.28
C ILE A 164 12.26 7.89 4.04
N SER A 165 12.24 7.80 5.36
CA SER A 165 13.30 8.24 6.26
C SER A 165 14.20 7.08 6.70
N ALA A 166 15.27 7.40 7.41
CA ALA A 166 16.25 6.43 7.91
C ALA A 166 16.94 5.59 6.82
N ILE A 167 17.08 6.15 5.61
CA ILE A 167 17.81 5.53 4.51
C ILE A 167 19.31 5.45 4.89
N PRO A 168 20.05 4.37 4.54
CA PRO A 168 21.48 4.27 4.80
C PRO A 168 22.24 5.52 4.34
N GLY A 169 23.00 6.13 5.26
CA GLY A 169 23.74 7.39 5.03
C GLY A 169 22.89 8.66 5.06
N GLN A 170 21.58 8.57 5.28
CA GLN A 170 20.72 9.74 5.42
C GLN A 170 21.02 10.47 6.73
N THR A 171 21.10 11.80 6.66
CA THR A 171 21.26 12.66 7.83
C THR A 171 19.95 13.39 8.16
N LEU A 172 19.82 13.87 9.39
CA LEU A 172 18.68 14.73 9.79
C LEU A 172 18.54 15.94 8.85
N GLU A 173 19.65 16.55 8.43
CA GLU A 173 19.62 17.70 7.51
C GLU A 173 19.05 17.31 6.13
N SER A 174 19.49 16.17 5.57
CA SER A 174 19.01 15.64 4.30
C SER A 174 17.52 15.33 4.36
N TRP A 175 17.08 14.68 5.43
CA TRP A 175 15.66 14.40 5.67
C TRP A 175 14.81 15.67 5.78
N CYS A 176 15.24 16.64 6.60
CA CYS A 176 14.57 17.93 6.75
C CYS A 176 14.44 18.69 5.42
N ARG A 177 15.46 18.59 4.55
CA ARG A 177 15.40 19.16 3.19
C ARG A 177 14.35 18.43 2.35
N THR A 178 14.30 17.09 2.39
CA THR A 178 13.29 16.29 1.68
C THR A 178 11.88 16.68 2.10
N LEU A 179 11.61 16.78 3.40
CA LEU A 179 10.30 17.18 3.92
C LEU A 179 9.86 18.55 3.45
N ARG A 180 10.73 19.57 3.59
CA ARG A 180 10.41 20.93 3.17
C ARG A 180 10.14 21.00 1.67
N THR A 181 11.02 20.39 0.86
CA THR A 181 10.87 20.41 -0.59
C THR A 181 9.59 19.70 -1.05
N ALA A 182 9.23 18.57 -0.42
CA ALA A 182 7.97 17.88 -0.70
C ALA A 182 6.76 18.71 -0.26
N ALA A 183 6.80 19.34 0.93
CA ALA A 183 5.72 20.18 1.44
C ALA A 183 5.50 21.46 0.63
N GLU A 184 6.58 22.05 0.07
CA GLU A 184 6.53 23.23 -0.83
C GLU A 184 5.80 22.93 -2.16
N LEU A 185 5.65 21.67 -2.55
CA LEU A 185 4.80 21.27 -3.69
C LEU A 185 3.31 21.32 -3.37
N GLU A 186 2.98 21.54 -2.09
CA GLU A 186 1.62 21.64 -1.58
C GLU A 186 0.74 20.41 -1.87
N PRO A 187 1.23 19.15 -1.65
CA PRO A 187 0.35 17.99 -1.72
C PRO A 187 -0.76 18.11 -0.65
N GLU A 188 -1.83 17.36 -0.83
CA GLU A 188 -2.89 17.27 0.16
C GLU A 188 -2.54 16.31 1.30
N HIS A 189 -1.63 15.36 1.02
CA HIS A 189 -1.24 14.30 1.94
C HIS A 189 0.25 13.96 1.79
N ILE A 190 0.92 13.59 2.88
CA ILE A 190 2.31 13.11 2.89
C ILE A 190 2.38 11.86 3.77
N SER A 191 2.87 10.76 3.20
CA SER A 191 3.27 9.57 3.95
C SER A 191 4.77 9.64 4.23
N ALA A 192 5.18 9.58 5.49
CA ALA A 192 6.57 9.65 5.91
C ALA A 192 6.91 8.41 6.73
N TYR A 193 7.34 7.36 6.04
CA TYR A 193 7.69 6.08 6.65
C TYR A 193 9.16 6.05 7.08
N SER A 194 9.45 5.43 8.22
CA SER A 194 10.82 4.99 8.51
C SER A 194 11.13 3.72 7.71
N LEU A 195 12.32 3.63 7.16
CA LEU A 195 12.79 2.42 6.47
C LEU A 195 12.78 1.25 7.45
N ILE A 196 12.12 0.17 7.06
CA ILE A 196 12.16 -1.11 7.77
C ILE A 196 12.98 -2.09 6.94
N ILE A 197 13.86 -2.84 7.58
CA ILE A 197 14.67 -3.87 6.95
C ILE A 197 13.93 -5.19 7.03
N GLU A 198 13.24 -5.54 5.95
CA GLU A 198 12.40 -6.74 5.88
C GLU A 198 13.18 -7.95 5.38
N GLU A 199 12.93 -9.10 6.00
CA GLU A 199 13.53 -10.38 5.62
C GLU A 199 13.26 -10.74 4.15
N GLY A 200 14.22 -11.34 3.47
CA GLY A 200 14.08 -11.67 2.04
C GLY A 200 14.34 -10.51 1.08
N THR A 201 14.68 -9.32 1.57
CA THR A 201 15.05 -8.17 0.74
C THR A 201 16.58 -8.06 0.58
N PRO A 202 17.09 -7.44 -0.53
CA PRO A 202 18.51 -7.12 -0.65
C PRO A 202 19.05 -6.27 0.50
N PHE A 203 18.22 -5.43 1.12
CA PHE A 203 18.63 -4.65 2.29
C PHE A 203 18.80 -5.52 3.54
N TYR A 204 18.00 -6.56 3.70
CA TYR A 204 18.19 -7.51 4.81
C TYR A 204 19.53 -8.26 4.70
N GLU A 205 19.94 -8.64 3.49
CA GLU A 205 21.25 -9.25 3.25
C GLU A 205 22.41 -8.30 3.60
N GLN A 206 22.20 -6.98 3.50
CA GLN A 206 23.23 -5.95 3.71
C GLN A 206 23.21 -5.36 5.12
N TYR A 207 22.06 -5.24 5.76
CA TYR A 207 21.82 -4.49 7.00
C TYR A 207 21.07 -5.28 8.07
N GLY A 208 20.62 -6.52 7.80
CA GLY A 208 19.92 -7.38 8.77
C GLY A 208 20.83 -7.79 9.94
N GLU A 209 20.24 -8.30 11.00
CA GLU A 209 20.96 -8.68 12.23
C GLU A 209 22.12 -9.66 11.99
N GLU A 210 21.97 -10.57 11.02
CA GLU A 210 23.03 -11.52 10.65
C GLU A 210 24.20 -10.89 9.87
N ALA A 211 23.96 -9.76 9.19
CA ALA A 211 25.03 -9.04 8.50
C ALA A 211 26.06 -8.43 9.48
N GLY A 212 25.61 -8.01 10.68
CA GLY A 212 26.45 -7.51 11.76
C GLY A 212 27.40 -8.56 12.36
N CYS A 213 27.05 -9.85 12.30
CA CYS A 213 27.91 -10.93 12.80
C CYS A 213 29.12 -11.23 11.90
N ASN A 214 29.14 -10.73 10.67
CA ASN A 214 30.26 -10.90 9.75
C ASN A 214 31.32 -9.77 9.82
N PHE A 215 31.09 -8.73 10.63
CA PHE A 215 32.01 -7.56 10.72
C PHE A 215 33.14 -7.71 11.72
N GLU A 216 33.25 -8.83 12.48
CA GLU A 216 34.34 -9.08 13.43
C GLU A 216 35.20 -10.33 13.10
N THR A 217 35.48 -10.64 11.87
CA THR A 217 36.45 -11.68 11.56
C THR A 217 37.81 -11.06 11.15
N GLU A 218 38.92 -11.69 11.61
CA GLU A 218 40.32 -11.29 11.34
C GLU A 218 40.66 -11.12 9.85
N ASN A 219 39.71 -11.35 8.94
CA ASN A 219 39.86 -11.15 7.48
C ASN A 219 39.72 -9.68 7.04
N ASP A 220 39.22 -8.77 7.87
CA ASP A 220 39.06 -7.35 7.48
C ASP A 220 40.39 -6.63 7.30
N LYS A 221 41.44 -7.05 8.03
CA LYS A 221 42.80 -6.50 7.83
C LYS A 221 43.44 -6.95 6.53
N ALA A 222 42.97 -8.00 5.90
CA ALA A 222 43.45 -8.48 4.61
C ALA A 222 42.68 -7.90 3.40
N ARG A 223 41.49 -7.34 3.63
CA ARG A 223 40.65 -6.75 2.57
C ARG A 223 40.96 -5.28 2.25
N GLU A 224 41.66 -4.57 3.15
CA GLU A 224 42.12 -3.20 2.91
C GLU A 224 43.24 -3.11 1.85
N ALA A 225 43.76 -4.22 1.37
CA ALA A 225 44.91 -4.27 0.45
C ALA A 225 44.55 -4.46 -1.03
N ASP A 226 43.27 -4.68 -1.39
CA ASP A 226 42.89 -4.85 -2.81
C ASP A 226 41.72 -3.93 -3.19
N GLY A 227 42.04 -3.04 -4.13
CA GLY A 227 41.28 -1.84 -4.50
C GLY A 227 39.76 -2.04 -4.73
N GLY A 228 38.95 -1.28 -4.00
CA GLY A 228 37.63 -0.87 -4.48
C GLY A 228 36.41 -1.52 -3.86
N GLN A 229 36.44 -1.98 -2.61
CA GLN A 229 35.18 -2.25 -1.90
C GLN A 229 34.49 -0.93 -1.52
N THR A 230 33.36 -0.65 -2.12
CA THR A 230 32.46 0.45 -1.72
C THR A 230 31.95 0.10 -0.33
N VAL A 231 32.44 0.78 0.70
CA VAL A 231 31.88 0.65 2.05
C VAL A 231 30.45 1.17 1.99
N LEU A 232 29.47 0.32 2.33
CA LEU A 232 28.06 0.71 2.38
C LEU A 232 27.88 1.75 3.51
N PRO A 233 27.13 2.84 3.27
CA PRO A 233 26.87 3.81 4.31
C PRO A 233 26.05 3.15 5.43
N PRO A 234 26.29 3.49 6.71
CA PRO A 234 25.57 2.91 7.83
C PRO A 234 24.11 3.39 7.86
N LEU A 235 23.25 2.63 8.52
CA LEU A 235 21.93 3.10 8.93
C LEU A 235 22.10 4.24 9.96
N PRO A 236 21.19 5.22 10.02
CA PRO A 236 21.13 6.16 11.12
C PRO A 236 21.01 5.44 12.47
N ASP A 237 21.60 5.99 13.51
CA ASP A 237 21.46 5.46 14.86
C ASP A 237 20.10 5.84 15.47
N GLU A 238 19.71 5.20 16.58
CA GLU A 238 18.43 5.40 17.24
C GLU A 238 18.18 6.87 17.66
N ASP A 239 19.21 7.61 18.02
CA ASP A 239 19.07 9.02 18.39
C ASP A 239 18.77 9.87 17.17
N THR A 240 19.44 9.63 16.05
CA THR A 240 19.16 10.26 14.75
C THR A 240 17.75 9.92 14.26
N GLU A 241 17.31 8.66 14.35
CA GLU A 241 15.94 8.28 13.98
C GLU A 241 14.89 8.98 14.83
N ARG A 242 15.14 9.10 16.13
CA ARG A 242 14.25 9.83 17.04
C ARG A 242 14.17 11.33 16.71
N GLU A 243 15.28 11.94 16.32
CA GLU A 243 15.31 13.33 15.86
C GLU A 243 14.58 13.48 14.52
N ILE A 244 14.77 12.56 13.57
CA ILE A 244 14.07 12.50 12.30
C ILE A 244 12.55 12.45 12.53
N TYR A 245 12.08 11.57 13.41
CA TYR A 245 10.65 11.45 13.73
C TYR A 245 10.05 12.75 14.30
N LYS A 246 10.74 13.39 15.25
CA LYS A 246 10.31 14.66 15.82
C LYS A 246 10.30 15.79 14.78
N ALA A 247 11.38 15.91 14.00
CA ALA A 247 11.49 16.91 12.97
C ALA A 247 10.41 16.76 11.89
N THR A 248 9.98 15.53 11.60
CA THR A 248 8.89 15.26 10.63
C THR A 248 7.61 15.94 11.08
N GLU A 249 7.18 15.71 12.32
CA GLU A 249 5.96 16.32 12.86
C GLU A 249 6.06 17.85 12.92
N GLU A 250 7.18 18.39 13.42
CA GLU A 250 7.37 19.84 13.57
C GLU A 250 7.39 20.56 12.21
N ILE A 251 8.09 20.00 11.22
CA ILE A 251 8.19 20.60 9.88
C ILE A 251 6.83 20.55 9.20
N LEU A 252 6.19 19.38 9.14
CA LEU A 252 4.93 19.22 8.42
C LEU A 252 3.80 20.03 9.08
N ALA A 253 3.77 20.14 10.41
CA ALA A 253 2.84 21.03 11.11
C ALA A 253 3.03 22.50 10.69
N GLY A 254 4.29 22.95 10.47
CA GLY A 254 4.60 24.28 9.96
C GLY A 254 4.06 24.57 8.54
N TYR A 255 3.78 23.55 7.75
CA TYR A 255 3.15 23.63 6.42
C TYR A 255 1.64 23.33 6.43
N GLY A 256 1.03 23.17 7.62
CA GLY A 256 -0.40 22.98 7.79
C GLY A 256 -0.87 21.53 7.64
N TYR A 257 0.03 20.56 7.80
CA TYR A 257 -0.33 19.15 7.88
C TYR A 257 -0.47 18.75 9.35
N HIS A 258 -1.47 17.94 9.66
CA HIS A 258 -1.57 17.25 10.94
C HIS A 258 -1.31 15.76 10.78
N ARG A 259 -0.65 15.17 11.76
CA ARG A 259 -0.49 13.72 11.83
C ARG A 259 -1.80 13.10 12.33
N TYR A 260 -2.38 12.16 11.58
CA TYR A 260 -3.62 11.48 11.97
C TYR A 260 -3.41 10.01 12.35
N GLU A 261 -2.27 9.43 11.95
CA GLU A 261 -1.81 8.10 12.36
C GLU A 261 -0.26 8.06 12.39
N ILE A 262 0.37 6.89 12.59
CA ILE A 262 1.81 6.76 12.87
C ILE A 262 2.69 7.45 11.82
N SER A 263 2.40 7.23 10.52
CA SER A 263 3.28 7.62 9.40
C SER A 263 2.63 8.60 8.43
N ASN A 264 1.33 8.90 8.59
CA ASN A 264 0.59 9.69 7.62
C ASN A 264 0.17 11.07 8.15
N TYR A 265 0.37 12.06 7.29
CA TYR A 265 0.12 13.48 7.54
C TYR A 265 -0.79 14.02 6.43
N ALA A 266 -1.81 14.78 6.80
CA ALA A 266 -2.78 15.32 5.85
C ALA A 266 -3.12 16.77 6.15
N LYS A 267 -3.59 17.49 5.14
CA LYS A 267 -4.40 18.69 5.33
C LYS A 267 -5.81 18.27 5.74
N ASP A 268 -6.54 19.12 6.45
CA ASP A 268 -7.90 18.81 6.96
C ASP A 268 -8.81 18.27 5.85
N GLY A 269 -9.38 17.07 6.07
CA GLY A 269 -10.30 16.39 5.17
C GLY A 269 -9.63 15.63 4.01
N TYR A 270 -8.30 15.44 4.06
CA TYR A 270 -7.54 14.66 3.08
C TYR A 270 -6.86 13.42 3.68
N GLU A 271 -7.26 13.03 4.89
CA GLU A 271 -6.85 11.76 5.48
C GLU A 271 -7.25 10.60 4.56
N CYS A 272 -6.38 9.60 4.41
CA CYS A 272 -6.67 8.42 3.58
C CYS A 272 -7.77 7.59 4.24
N ARG A 273 -8.96 7.59 3.67
CA ARG A 273 -10.13 6.89 4.23
C ARG A 273 -9.94 5.38 4.23
N HIS A 274 -9.30 4.85 3.20
CA HIS A 274 -8.98 3.43 3.10
C HIS A 274 -8.05 2.97 4.22
N ASN A 275 -6.95 3.72 4.48
CA ASN A 275 -6.04 3.38 5.58
C ASN A 275 -6.73 3.50 6.95
N LEU A 276 -7.56 4.53 7.14
CA LEU A 276 -8.33 4.66 8.38
C LEU A 276 -9.29 3.50 8.58
N GLY A 277 -9.89 2.97 7.50
CA GLY A 277 -10.73 1.79 7.56
C GLY A 277 -10.02 0.56 8.12
N TYR A 278 -8.77 0.31 7.73
CA TYR A 278 -7.96 -0.76 8.34
C TYR A 278 -7.75 -0.55 9.84
N TRP A 279 -7.45 0.69 10.26
CA TRP A 279 -7.24 1.02 11.69
C TRP A 279 -8.54 0.95 12.50
N GLU A 280 -9.68 1.04 11.82
CA GLU A 280 -11.03 0.92 12.40
C GLU A 280 -11.63 -0.48 12.27
N ARG A 281 -10.87 -1.45 11.75
CA ARG A 281 -11.32 -2.83 11.48
C ARG A 281 -12.58 -2.89 10.61
N LYS A 282 -12.72 -1.97 9.64
CA LYS A 282 -13.80 -2.07 8.64
C LYS A 282 -13.61 -3.32 7.79
N GLU A 283 -14.74 -3.87 7.32
CA GLU A 283 -14.68 -4.99 6.39
C GLU A 283 -14.04 -4.56 5.06
N TYR A 284 -13.07 -5.35 4.61
CA TYR A 284 -12.40 -5.14 3.33
C TYR A 284 -12.22 -6.44 2.57
N LEU A 285 -12.38 -6.36 1.26
CA LEU A 285 -12.15 -7.44 0.32
C LEU A 285 -10.90 -7.16 -0.51
N GLY A 286 -9.92 -8.05 -0.40
CA GLY A 286 -8.74 -8.06 -1.25
C GLY A 286 -9.00 -8.84 -2.53
N LEU A 287 -8.66 -8.25 -3.67
CA LEU A 287 -8.80 -8.80 -5.00
C LEU A 287 -7.41 -8.88 -5.65
N GLY A 288 -7.12 -9.99 -6.29
CA GLY A 288 -5.84 -10.25 -6.93
C GLY A 288 -4.88 -11.07 -6.06
N LEU A 289 -3.70 -11.31 -6.61
CA LEU A 289 -2.65 -12.16 -6.06
C LEU A 289 -2.23 -11.72 -4.65
N GLY A 290 -2.25 -12.63 -3.66
CA GLY A 290 -1.82 -12.39 -2.29
C GLY A 290 -2.66 -11.37 -1.52
N ALA A 291 -3.76 -10.86 -2.08
CA ALA A 291 -4.58 -9.83 -1.45
C ALA A 291 -5.34 -10.39 -0.25
N SER A 292 -5.21 -9.71 0.91
CA SER A 292 -5.87 -10.09 2.16
C SER A 292 -7.27 -9.50 2.28
N SER A 293 -8.13 -10.17 3.03
CA SER A 293 -9.53 -9.78 3.28
C SER A 293 -9.88 -9.94 4.76
N LEU A 294 -10.83 -9.14 5.23
CA LEU A 294 -11.52 -9.30 6.52
C LEU A 294 -13.01 -9.11 6.29
N ILE A 295 -13.77 -10.20 6.32
CA ILE A 295 -15.22 -10.22 6.05
C ILE A 295 -15.92 -11.05 7.11
N ASP A 296 -16.96 -10.52 7.74
CA ASP A 296 -17.75 -11.19 8.80
C ASP A 296 -16.83 -11.86 9.86
N GLU A 297 -15.83 -11.14 10.34
CA GLU A 297 -14.82 -11.60 11.29
C GLU A 297 -14.01 -12.83 10.81
N CYS A 298 -13.94 -13.03 9.52
CA CYS A 298 -13.11 -14.05 8.90
C CYS A 298 -11.99 -13.39 8.10
N ARG A 299 -10.73 -13.75 8.40
CA ARG A 299 -9.55 -13.32 7.68
C ARG A 299 -9.12 -14.41 6.71
N PHE A 300 -8.74 -14.01 5.52
CA PHE A 300 -8.13 -14.88 4.52
C PHE A 300 -7.31 -14.03 3.55
N HIS A 301 -6.47 -14.68 2.77
CA HIS A 301 -5.81 -14.04 1.64
C HIS A 301 -5.90 -14.93 0.39
N ASN A 302 -5.73 -14.33 -0.76
CA ASN A 302 -5.59 -15.06 -2.00
C ASN A 302 -4.20 -15.68 -2.08
N THR A 303 -4.05 -16.75 -2.85
CA THR A 303 -2.75 -17.39 -3.09
C THR A 303 -1.71 -16.40 -3.60
N GLU A 304 -0.46 -16.54 -3.13
CA GLU A 304 0.70 -15.79 -3.59
C GLU A 304 1.37 -16.42 -4.82
N ASP A 305 0.95 -17.64 -5.21
CA ASP A 305 1.45 -18.33 -6.39
C ASP A 305 0.73 -17.84 -7.65
N MET A 306 1.42 -17.02 -8.45
CA MET A 306 0.92 -16.47 -9.71
C MET A 306 0.43 -17.58 -10.65
N LYS A 307 1.14 -18.70 -10.74
CA LYS A 307 0.76 -19.80 -11.62
C LYS A 307 -0.54 -20.43 -11.16
N LYS A 308 -0.68 -20.71 -9.86
CA LYS A 308 -1.91 -21.26 -9.27
C LYS A 308 -3.08 -20.33 -9.51
N TYR A 309 -2.88 -19.02 -9.33
CA TYR A 309 -3.89 -17.99 -9.55
C TYR A 309 -4.37 -17.97 -11.02
N LEU A 310 -3.46 -17.90 -11.98
CA LEU A 310 -3.79 -17.88 -13.40
C LEU A 310 -4.48 -19.17 -13.87
N GLU A 311 -3.93 -20.35 -13.49
CA GLU A 311 -4.52 -21.65 -13.86
C GLU A 311 -5.93 -21.84 -13.30
N PHE A 312 -6.23 -21.28 -12.13
CA PHE A 312 -7.57 -21.35 -11.55
C PHE A 312 -8.60 -20.65 -12.45
N PHE A 313 -8.30 -19.42 -12.91
CA PHE A 313 -9.21 -18.66 -13.76
C PHE A 313 -9.18 -19.08 -15.24
N GLU A 314 -8.11 -19.71 -15.72
CA GLU A 314 -8.06 -20.30 -17.04
C GLU A 314 -9.03 -21.50 -17.17
N LYS A 315 -9.05 -22.37 -16.17
CA LYS A 315 -9.95 -23.55 -16.13
C LYS A 315 -11.42 -23.17 -16.00
N SER A 316 -11.70 -22.00 -15.44
CA SER A 316 -13.06 -21.49 -15.20
C SER A 316 -13.71 -20.82 -16.44
N THR A 317 -13.06 -20.89 -17.61
CA THR A 317 -13.51 -20.18 -18.84
C THR A 317 -14.76 -20.72 -19.50
N SER A 318 -15.31 -21.86 -19.06
CA SER A 318 -16.47 -22.49 -19.73
C SER A 318 -17.83 -21.85 -19.40
N ASP A 319 -17.96 -21.10 -18.33
CA ASP A 319 -19.18 -20.34 -18.00
C ASP A 319 -18.91 -19.25 -16.92
N PRO A 320 -18.77 -17.97 -17.29
CA PRO A 320 -18.67 -16.87 -16.31
C PRO A 320 -19.90 -16.76 -15.38
N ALA A 321 -21.07 -17.22 -15.85
CA ALA A 321 -22.28 -17.29 -15.03
C ALA A 321 -22.30 -18.51 -14.09
N GLY A 322 -21.48 -19.52 -14.34
CA GLY A 322 -21.33 -20.71 -13.51
C GLY A 322 -20.51 -20.49 -12.24
N LEU A 323 -19.59 -19.52 -12.24
CA LEU A 323 -18.82 -19.13 -11.06
C LEU A 323 -19.68 -18.46 -9.98
N SER A 324 -20.78 -17.79 -10.36
CA SER A 324 -21.60 -17.00 -9.45
C SER A 324 -22.61 -17.83 -8.60
N ASN A 325 -22.68 -19.13 -8.76
CA ASN A 325 -23.75 -19.94 -8.16
C ASN A 325 -23.34 -20.79 -6.93
N SER A 326 -22.09 -20.73 -6.49
CA SER A 326 -21.68 -21.39 -5.25
C SER A 326 -20.90 -20.43 -4.35
N THR A 327 -21.32 -20.29 -3.11
CA THR A 327 -20.63 -19.54 -2.01
C THR A 327 -19.20 -20.02 -1.75
N ASP A 328 -18.69 -20.95 -2.53
CA ASP A 328 -17.37 -21.60 -2.34
C ASP A 328 -16.54 -21.62 -3.64
N CYS A 329 -16.93 -20.80 -4.64
CA CYS A 329 -16.29 -20.87 -5.96
C CYS A 329 -14.82 -20.44 -5.97
N LEU A 330 -14.38 -19.60 -5.01
CA LEU A 330 -13.02 -19.09 -4.89
C LEU A 330 -12.16 -19.80 -3.82
N SER A 331 -12.71 -20.85 -3.17
CA SER A 331 -11.96 -21.61 -2.15
C SER A 331 -10.63 -22.20 -2.67
N GLY A 332 -10.52 -22.40 -3.98
CA GLY A 332 -9.29 -22.91 -4.62
C GLY A 332 -8.11 -21.92 -4.62
N ILE A 333 -8.37 -20.63 -4.41
CA ILE A 333 -7.33 -19.59 -4.36
C ILE A 333 -7.25 -18.90 -2.99
N ARG A 334 -8.24 -19.07 -2.11
CA ARG A 334 -8.22 -18.52 -0.75
C ARG A 334 -7.38 -19.40 0.18
N GLU A 335 -6.47 -18.80 0.90
CA GLU A 335 -5.52 -19.44 1.80
C GLU A 335 -5.63 -18.84 3.20
N GLU A 336 -5.17 -19.58 4.21
CA GLU A 336 -5.14 -19.15 5.63
C GLU A 336 -6.50 -18.59 6.13
N VAL A 337 -7.58 -19.30 5.79
CA VAL A 337 -8.94 -18.89 6.21
C VAL A 337 -9.10 -19.09 7.71
N GLU A 338 -9.16 -18.00 8.46
CA GLU A 338 -9.24 -17.96 9.91
C GLU A 338 -10.47 -17.18 10.38
N SER A 339 -11.27 -17.76 11.26
CA SER A 339 -12.35 -17.06 11.95
C SER A 339 -11.80 -16.46 13.24
N LEU A 340 -11.81 -15.14 13.34
CA LEU A 340 -11.28 -14.41 14.48
C LEU A 340 -12.15 -14.65 15.72
N SER A 341 -11.53 -15.14 16.77
CA SER A 341 -12.18 -15.22 18.08
C SER A 341 -12.49 -13.81 18.59
N ARG A 342 -13.34 -13.75 19.61
CA ARG A 342 -13.65 -12.47 20.24
C ARG A 342 -12.42 -11.84 20.91
N GLU A 343 -11.50 -12.64 21.40
CA GLU A 343 -10.25 -12.18 21.98
C GLU A 343 -9.36 -11.55 20.91
N ASP A 344 -9.22 -12.21 19.76
CA ASP A 344 -8.48 -11.67 18.59
C ASP A 344 -9.06 -10.33 18.11
N GLN A 345 -10.39 -10.24 18.00
CA GLN A 345 -11.09 -9.01 17.66
C GLN A 345 -10.79 -7.87 18.64
N MET A 346 -10.73 -8.17 19.94
CA MET A 346 -10.40 -7.19 20.97
C MET A 346 -8.96 -6.73 20.88
N GLU A 347 -8.03 -7.65 20.67
CA GLU A 347 -6.62 -7.34 20.52
C GLU A 347 -6.38 -6.47 19.28
N GLU A 348 -6.98 -6.85 18.15
CA GLU A 348 -6.90 -6.07 16.92
C GLU A 348 -7.49 -4.68 17.05
N PHE A 349 -8.67 -4.55 17.64
CA PHE A 349 -9.28 -3.25 17.89
C PHE A 349 -8.34 -2.33 18.68
N MET A 350 -7.64 -2.89 19.68
CA MET A 350 -6.69 -2.13 20.49
C MET A 350 -5.45 -1.74 19.68
N PHE A 351 -4.72 -2.68 19.09
CA PHE A 351 -3.44 -2.34 18.49
C PHE A 351 -3.59 -1.58 17.16
N LEU A 352 -4.64 -1.86 16.37
CA LEU A 352 -4.93 -1.09 15.16
C LEU A 352 -5.44 0.31 15.49
N GLY A 353 -6.40 0.42 16.40
CA GLY A 353 -6.96 1.72 16.78
C GLY A 353 -5.97 2.65 17.46
N LEU A 354 -4.99 2.11 18.20
CA LEU A 354 -3.91 2.89 18.81
C LEU A 354 -2.87 3.43 17.81
N ARG A 355 -2.94 3.02 16.55
CA ARG A 355 -2.14 3.65 15.47
C ARG A 355 -2.64 5.05 15.14
N LYS A 356 -3.92 5.33 15.37
CA LYS A 356 -4.51 6.66 15.16
C LYS A 356 -4.09 7.62 16.28
N THR A 357 -3.84 8.87 15.94
CA THR A 357 -3.52 9.91 16.95
C THR A 357 -4.70 10.24 17.86
N GLU A 358 -5.92 10.02 17.41
CA GLU A 358 -7.15 10.14 18.20
C GLU A 358 -7.30 9.00 19.22
N GLY A 359 -6.57 7.90 19.01
CA GLY A 359 -6.68 6.69 19.82
C GLY A 359 -8.00 5.95 19.60
N ILE A 360 -8.47 5.27 20.65
CA ILE A 360 -9.68 4.45 20.65
C ILE A 360 -10.71 4.95 21.66
N SER A 361 -11.98 4.79 21.31
CA SER A 361 -13.11 5.10 22.19
C SER A 361 -13.56 3.86 22.94
N MET A 362 -13.66 3.93 24.28
CA MET A 362 -14.24 2.86 25.10
C MET A 362 -15.70 2.55 24.73
N ASN A 363 -16.43 3.55 24.23
CA ASN A 363 -17.81 3.33 23.78
C ASN A 363 -17.85 2.53 22.46
N GLU A 364 -16.94 2.81 21.54
CA GLU A 364 -16.78 2.04 20.30
C GLU A 364 -16.34 0.61 20.60
N PHE A 365 -15.32 0.43 21.43
CA PHE A 365 -14.90 -0.87 21.90
C PHE A 365 -16.05 -1.70 22.48
N CYS A 366 -16.87 -1.10 23.38
CA CYS A 366 -18.03 -1.78 23.97
C CYS A 366 -19.15 -2.04 22.95
N LYS A 367 -19.27 -1.23 21.91
CA LYS A 367 -20.29 -1.40 20.86
C LYS A 367 -19.92 -2.53 19.90
N GLU A 368 -18.68 -2.53 19.41
CA GLU A 368 -18.18 -3.50 18.43
C GLU A 368 -18.01 -4.89 19.08
N ILE A 369 -17.41 -4.97 20.27
CA ILE A 369 -17.01 -6.22 20.90
C ILE A 369 -18.03 -6.69 21.95
N GLY A 370 -18.98 -5.83 22.35
CA GLY A 370 -20.09 -6.12 23.26
C GLY A 370 -19.77 -5.91 24.75
N ARG A 371 -20.80 -5.57 25.53
CA ARG A 371 -20.71 -5.15 26.93
C ARG A 371 -20.26 -6.23 27.94
N ALA A 372 -20.15 -7.50 27.54
CA ALA A 372 -19.94 -8.59 28.48
C ALA A 372 -18.50 -8.68 29.04
N SER A 373 -17.49 -8.18 28.34
CA SER A 373 -16.08 -8.33 28.75
C SER A 373 -15.58 -7.24 29.71
N CYS A 374 -16.25 -6.09 29.81
CA CYS A 374 -15.84 -5.00 30.71
C CYS A 374 -16.12 -5.27 32.20
N ARG A 375 -16.84 -6.33 32.56
CA ARG A 375 -17.22 -6.62 33.96
C ARG A 375 -16.38 -7.69 34.65
N GLU A 376 -15.53 -8.41 33.94
CA GLU A 376 -14.80 -9.55 34.53
C GLU A 376 -13.35 -9.27 34.93
N ARG A 377 -12.83 -8.08 34.73
CA ARG A 377 -11.47 -7.71 35.18
C ARG A 377 -11.46 -6.35 35.87
N VAL A 378 -12.08 -6.29 37.04
CA VAL A 378 -11.77 -5.29 38.07
C VAL A 378 -11.56 -6.00 39.37
#